data_8a20cf2b5c869008d10bd1a87d1abc5a
#
_entry.id   8a20cf2b5c869008d10bd1a87d1abc5a
#
_cell.length_a   1.000
_cell.length_b   1.000
_cell.length_c   1.000
_cell.angle_alpha   90.00
_cell.angle_beta   90.00
_cell.angle_gamma   90.00
#
_symmetry.space_group_name_H-M   'P 1'
#
loop_
_entity.id
_entity.type
_entity.pdbx_description
1 polymer ?
#
loop_
_entity_poly.entity_id
_entity_poly.type
_entity_poly.pdbx_seq_one_letter_code
_entity_poly.pdbx_strand_id
1 'polypeptide(L)'
;AFGGRALSADVAAKYLNSPETELFHKRQTLYNGQAARQAGYDGKPLIVVEGYLDVIAAVAAGFEGAVAPLGTALTEDHLNLLWRMTDIPVLCFDGDSAGMRAAERSVDIALPMLKPGKSVSIVTLPGGLDPDDLIKQQGRQAFAELIAGGRSLADAVWAMETAGGIPE
;
A
#
# COMPACT_ATOMS: atom_id res chain seq x y z
N ALA A 1 -8.15 13.19 13.85
CA ALA A 1 -6.93 13.60 13.16
C ALA A 1 -7.29 14.27 11.84
N PHE A 2 -6.48 15.20 11.38
CA PHE A 2 -6.65 15.91 10.11
C PHE A 2 -5.41 15.65 9.25
N GLY A 3 -5.60 15.48 7.95
CA GLY A 3 -4.55 15.46 6.95
C GLY A 3 -4.80 16.57 5.92
N GLY A 4 -3.75 17.23 5.49
CA GLY A 4 -3.80 18.25 4.44
C GLY A 4 -2.74 17.98 3.38
N ARG A 5 -3.05 18.27 2.12
CA ARG A 5 -2.09 18.29 1.03
C ARG A 5 -1.95 19.71 0.51
N ALA A 6 -0.71 20.15 0.34
CA ALA A 6 -0.44 21.42 -0.31
C ALA A 6 -0.91 21.41 -1.77
N LEU A 7 -1.59 22.46 -2.20
CA LEU A 7 -2.03 22.66 -3.59
C LEU A 7 -0.93 23.31 -4.45
N SER A 8 0.06 23.95 -3.80
CA SER A 8 1.21 24.59 -4.48
C SER A 8 2.45 23.73 -4.37
N ALA A 9 3.31 23.78 -5.41
CA ALA A 9 4.60 23.10 -5.43
C ALA A 9 5.67 23.79 -4.55
N ASP A 10 5.44 25.04 -4.14
CA ASP A 10 6.44 25.89 -3.46
C ASP A 10 6.47 25.72 -1.93
N VAL A 11 5.77 24.74 -1.39
CA VAL A 11 5.74 24.47 0.07
C VAL A 11 6.68 23.33 0.45
N ALA A 12 7.39 23.53 1.56
CA ALA A 12 8.37 22.59 2.06
C ALA A 12 7.83 21.20 2.41
N ALA A 13 6.54 21.08 2.71
CA ALA A 13 5.88 19.81 3.02
C ALA A 13 4.66 19.58 2.13
N LYS A 14 4.72 18.58 1.25
CA LYS A 14 3.60 18.17 0.36
C LYS A 14 2.39 17.72 1.17
N TYR A 15 2.60 17.08 2.31
CA TYR A 15 1.57 16.60 3.21
C TYR A 15 1.82 17.09 4.64
N LEU A 16 0.74 17.51 5.30
CA LEU A 16 0.73 17.87 6.71
C LEU A 16 -0.35 17.04 7.40
N ASN A 17 0.06 16.19 8.34
CA ASN A 17 -0.86 15.39 9.13
C ASN A 17 -0.83 15.85 10.58
N SER A 18 -1.95 15.68 11.30
CA SER A 18 -2.01 15.94 12.75
C SER A 18 -0.82 15.31 13.48
N PRO A 19 -0.30 15.95 14.53
CA PRO A 19 0.69 15.32 15.40
C PRO A 19 0.11 14.05 16.05
N GLU A 20 0.98 13.20 16.55
CA GLU A 20 0.57 12.06 17.38
C GLU A 20 -0.01 12.57 18.72
N THR A 21 -0.97 11.85 19.25
CA THR A 21 -1.59 12.12 20.55
C THR A 21 -1.80 10.78 21.26
N GLU A 22 -2.21 10.81 22.54
CA GLU A 22 -2.56 9.59 23.28
C GLU A 22 -3.66 8.74 22.61
N LEU A 23 -4.49 9.35 21.75
CA LEU A 23 -5.58 8.69 21.03
C LEU A 23 -5.31 8.47 19.54
N PHE A 24 -4.18 8.94 19.03
CA PHE A 24 -3.87 8.87 17.61
C PHE A 24 -2.40 8.52 17.38
N HIS A 25 -2.16 7.27 16.99
CA HIS A 25 -0.84 6.72 16.68
C HIS A 25 -0.76 6.39 15.18
N LYS A 26 0.02 7.16 14.42
CA LYS A 26 0.16 7.00 12.95
C LYS A 26 0.62 5.61 12.56
N ARG A 27 1.54 5.03 13.34
CA ARG A 27 2.10 3.69 13.11
C ARG A 27 1.10 2.55 13.32
N GLN A 28 -0.05 2.85 13.94
CA GLN A 28 -1.10 1.88 14.28
C GLN A 28 -2.45 2.26 13.63
N THR A 29 -2.44 3.22 12.73
CA THR A 29 -3.68 3.72 12.11
C THR A 29 -3.54 3.69 10.59
N LEU A 30 -4.53 3.07 9.95
CA LEU A 30 -4.68 3.10 8.49
C LEU A 30 -5.82 4.04 8.11
N TYR A 31 -5.57 4.94 7.17
CA TYR A 31 -6.64 5.72 6.54
C TYR A 31 -7.64 4.77 5.88
N ASN A 32 -8.93 5.03 6.01
CA ASN A 32 -10.02 4.18 5.54
C ASN A 32 -10.10 2.77 6.18
N GLY A 33 -9.36 2.50 7.27
CA GLY A 33 -9.26 1.15 7.85
C GLY A 33 -10.59 0.57 8.33
N GLN A 34 -11.57 1.41 8.73
CA GLN A 34 -12.89 0.92 9.16
C GLN A 34 -13.70 0.37 7.98
N ALA A 35 -13.79 1.11 6.87
CA ALA A 35 -14.51 0.64 5.68
C ALA A 35 -13.79 -0.55 5.03
N ALA A 36 -12.46 -0.53 4.98
CA ALA A 36 -11.66 -1.63 4.46
C ALA A 36 -11.84 -2.92 5.25
N ARG A 37 -12.06 -2.84 6.57
CA ARG A 37 -12.39 -4.02 7.37
C ARG A 37 -13.68 -4.69 6.89
N GLN A 38 -14.71 -3.91 6.60
CA GLN A 38 -15.97 -4.44 6.06
C GLN A 38 -15.73 -5.07 4.68
N ALA A 39 -15.00 -4.39 3.80
CA ALA A 39 -14.63 -4.92 2.49
C ALA A 39 -13.88 -6.27 2.61
N GLY A 40 -12.97 -6.42 3.57
CA GLY A 40 -12.28 -7.68 3.86
C GLY A 40 -13.25 -8.80 4.28
N TYR A 41 -14.22 -8.51 5.14
CA TYR A 41 -15.27 -9.48 5.50
C TYR A 41 -16.13 -9.91 4.31
N ASP A 42 -16.34 -8.99 3.37
CA ASP A 42 -17.10 -9.25 2.14
C ASP A 42 -16.23 -9.96 1.07
N GLY A 43 -15.01 -10.37 1.40
CA GLY A 43 -14.09 -11.06 0.50
C GLY A 43 -13.46 -10.18 -0.58
N LYS A 44 -13.58 -8.84 -0.45
CA LYS A 44 -12.95 -7.90 -1.37
C LYS A 44 -11.45 -7.77 -1.06
N PRO A 45 -10.61 -7.49 -2.07
CA PRO A 45 -9.18 -7.31 -1.85
C PRO A 45 -8.90 -6.11 -0.94
N LEU A 46 -7.98 -6.28 0.03
CA LEU A 46 -7.41 -5.18 0.77
C LEU A 46 -6.17 -4.68 0.04
N ILE A 47 -6.18 -3.40 -0.32
CA ILE A 47 -5.14 -2.76 -1.13
C ILE A 47 -4.49 -1.66 -0.31
N VAL A 48 -3.20 -1.79 -0.04
CA VAL A 48 -2.42 -0.77 0.66
C VAL A 48 -1.73 0.10 -0.38
N VAL A 49 -2.02 1.38 -0.38
CA VAL A 49 -1.41 2.40 -1.26
C VAL A 49 -0.60 3.39 -0.43
N GLU A 50 0.20 4.25 -1.06
CA GLU A 50 1.14 5.13 -0.34
C GLU A 50 0.44 6.35 0.29
N GLY A 51 -0.57 6.91 -0.37
CA GLY A 51 -1.23 8.14 0.04
C GLY A 51 -2.75 8.04 0.20
N TYR A 52 -3.30 8.92 1.03
CA TYR A 52 -4.76 8.94 1.24
C TYR A 52 -5.54 9.47 0.01
N LEU A 53 -4.90 10.21 -0.91
CA LEU A 53 -5.54 10.59 -2.17
C LEU A 53 -5.70 9.38 -3.09
N ASP A 54 -4.72 8.49 -3.11
CA ASP A 54 -4.80 7.25 -3.86
C ASP A 54 -5.90 6.34 -3.31
N VAL A 55 -6.07 6.32 -1.97
CA VAL A 55 -7.22 5.65 -1.35
C VAL A 55 -8.54 6.25 -1.83
N ILE A 56 -8.66 7.58 -1.86
CA ILE A 56 -9.88 8.25 -2.31
C ILE A 56 -10.18 7.89 -3.77
N ALA A 57 -9.16 7.93 -4.64
CA ALA A 57 -9.29 7.57 -6.05
C ALA A 57 -9.69 6.10 -6.23
N ALA A 58 -9.02 5.18 -5.53
CA ALA A 58 -9.31 3.75 -5.56
C ALA A 58 -10.75 3.47 -5.06
N VAL A 59 -11.15 4.05 -3.93
CA VAL A 59 -12.52 3.88 -3.39
C VAL A 59 -13.57 4.44 -4.34
N ALA A 60 -13.34 5.61 -4.94
CA ALA A 60 -14.24 6.18 -5.94
C ALA A 60 -14.36 5.29 -7.18
N ALA A 61 -13.31 4.53 -7.53
CA ALA A 61 -13.31 3.54 -8.59
C ALA A 61 -13.91 2.18 -8.16
N GLY A 62 -14.39 2.04 -6.91
CA GLY A 62 -15.05 0.83 -6.40
C GLY A 62 -14.13 -0.16 -5.69
N PHE A 63 -12.90 0.23 -5.32
CA PHE A 63 -11.97 -0.58 -4.50
C PHE A 63 -12.10 -0.18 -3.03
N GLU A 64 -13.20 -0.57 -2.40
CA GLU A 64 -13.57 -0.17 -1.03
C GLU A 64 -12.56 -0.62 0.04
N GLY A 65 -11.78 -1.68 -0.25
CA GLY A 65 -10.72 -2.20 0.61
C GLY A 65 -9.38 -1.44 0.51
N ALA A 66 -9.33 -0.29 -0.18
CA ALA A 66 -8.12 0.52 -0.25
C ALA A 66 -7.84 1.24 1.07
N VAL A 67 -6.57 1.21 1.53
CA VAL A 67 -6.09 1.85 2.75
C VAL A 67 -4.71 2.47 2.53
N ALA A 68 -4.31 3.41 3.38
CA ALA A 68 -2.95 3.94 3.38
C ALA A 68 -2.44 4.21 4.81
N PRO A 69 -1.13 4.08 5.07
CA PRO A 69 -0.49 4.63 6.24
C PRO A 69 -0.63 6.16 6.28
N LEU A 70 -0.65 6.74 7.48
CA LEU A 70 -0.85 8.18 7.65
C LEU A 70 0.47 8.93 7.81
N GLY A 71 1.14 9.22 6.67
CA GLY A 71 2.38 10.00 6.65
C GLY A 71 3.59 9.26 7.23
N THR A 72 3.56 7.94 7.16
CA THR A 72 4.68 7.05 7.51
C THR A 72 4.78 5.95 6.45
N ALA A 73 5.92 5.30 6.35
CA ALA A 73 6.03 4.04 5.63
C ALA A 73 5.19 2.94 6.30
N LEU A 74 4.96 1.82 5.61
CA LEU A 74 4.38 0.61 6.19
C LEU A 74 5.20 0.18 7.40
N THR A 75 4.51 -0.25 8.48
CA THR A 75 5.13 -0.72 9.71
C THR A 75 4.66 -2.13 10.04
N GLU A 76 5.35 -2.79 10.98
CA GLU A 76 4.92 -4.08 11.52
C GLU A 76 3.51 -4.02 12.13
N ASP A 77 3.18 -2.92 12.82
CA ASP A 77 1.84 -2.71 13.39
C ASP A 77 0.77 -2.61 12.31
N HIS A 78 1.06 -1.89 11.19
CA HIS A 78 0.16 -1.84 10.04
C HIS A 78 -0.05 -3.22 9.43
N LEU A 79 1.02 -4.00 9.27
CA LEU A 79 0.93 -5.35 8.72
C LEU A 79 0.11 -6.28 9.61
N ASN A 80 0.30 -6.20 10.93
CA ASN A 80 -0.51 -6.94 11.89
C ASN A 80 -2.00 -6.54 11.83
N LEU A 81 -2.31 -5.25 11.63
CA LEU A 81 -3.70 -4.80 11.42
C LEU A 81 -4.30 -5.37 10.14
N LEU A 82 -3.56 -5.34 9.03
CA LEU A 82 -3.99 -5.87 7.74
C LEU A 82 -4.29 -7.38 7.83
N TRP A 83 -3.41 -8.14 8.49
CA TRP A 83 -3.59 -9.60 8.65
C TRP A 83 -4.75 -9.99 9.58
N ARG A 84 -5.33 -9.06 10.32
CA ARG A 84 -6.61 -9.29 11.03
C ARG A 84 -7.82 -9.17 10.09
N MET A 85 -7.66 -8.54 8.91
CA MET A 85 -8.73 -8.27 7.97
C MET A 85 -8.68 -9.18 6.74
N THR A 86 -7.48 -9.63 6.35
CA THR A 86 -7.26 -10.55 5.22
C THR A 86 -6.01 -11.39 5.46
N ASP A 87 -5.89 -12.50 4.75
CA ASP A 87 -4.68 -13.33 4.82
C ASP A 87 -3.55 -12.81 3.93
N ILE A 88 -3.90 -12.20 2.80
CA ILE A 88 -2.94 -11.73 1.79
C ILE A 88 -3.35 -10.32 1.35
N PRO A 89 -2.97 -9.26 2.08
CA PRO A 89 -3.15 -7.88 1.61
C PRO A 89 -2.28 -7.61 0.38
N VAL A 90 -2.77 -6.78 -0.54
CA VAL A 90 -2.02 -6.33 -1.71
C VAL A 90 -1.32 -5.02 -1.38
N LEU A 91 0.00 -5.00 -1.40
CA LEU A 91 0.81 -3.82 -1.23
C LEU A 91 1.07 -3.21 -2.61
N CYS A 92 0.45 -2.07 -2.90
CA CYS A 92 0.52 -1.39 -4.18
C CYS A 92 1.38 -0.14 -4.06
N PHE A 93 2.48 -0.10 -4.78
CA PHE A 93 3.48 0.96 -4.76
C PHE A 93 3.49 1.73 -6.08
N ASP A 94 3.82 3.02 -5.98
CA ASP A 94 4.00 3.89 -7.13
C ASP A 94 5.09 3.36 -8.07
N GLY A 95 4.96 3.66 -9.36
CA GLY A 95 5.86 3.16 -10.41
C GLY A 95 7.22 3.86 -10.47
N ASP A 96 7.56 4.67 -9.48
CA ASP A 96 8.80 5.43 -9.42
C ASP A 96 9.88 4.76 -8.55
N SER A 97 11.05 5.38 -8.48
CA SER A 97 12.16 4.86 -7.68
C SER A 97 11.91 4.89 -6.17
N ALA A 98 11.00 5.74 -5.69
CA ALA A 98 10.64 5.79 -4.28
C ALA A 98 9.70 4.65 -3.92
N GLY A 99 8.70 4.37 -4.78
CA GLY A 99 7.80 3.23 -4.64
C GLY A 99 8.53 1.89 -4.74
N MET A 100 9.51 1.73 -5.65
CA MET A 100 10.34 0.52 -5.68
C MET A 100 11.09 0.29 -4.37
N ARG A 101 11.74 1.32 -3.81
CA ARG A 101 12.39 1.22 -2.49
C ARG A 101 11.40 0.95 -1.35
N ALA A 102 10.16 1.46 -1.46
CA ALA A 102 9.12 1.17 -0.49
C ALA A 102 8.65 -0.29 -0.57
N ALA A 103 8.57 -0.85 -1.78
CA ALA A 103 8.29 -2.27 -1.99
C ALA A 103 9.37 -3.16 -1.35
N GLU A 104 10.64 -2.89 -1.61
CA GLU A 104 11.78 -3.62 -1.01
C GLU A 104 11.72 -3.59 0.53
N ARG A 105 11.59 -2.40 1.12
CA ARG A 105 11.46 -2.28 2.59
C ARG A 105 10.26 -3.03 3.14
N SER A 106 9.16 -3.10 2.40
CA SER A 106 7.97 -3.83 2.83
C SER A 106 8.17 -5.34 2.79
N VAL A 107 8.99 -5.85 1.86
CA VAL A 107 9.45 -7.25 1.86
C VAL A 107 10.28 -7.54 3.11
N ASP A 108 11.27 -6.68 3.42
CA ASP A 108 12.12 -6.83 4.60
C ASP A 108 11.32 -6.84 5.91
N ILE A 109 10.24 -6.05 5.99
CA ILE A 109 9.34 -6.04 7.16
C ILE A 109 8.46 -7.30 7.18
N ALA A 110 7.90 -7.70 6.05
CA ALA A 110 6.92 -8.78 6.00
C ALA A 110 7.56 -10.16 6.23
N LEU A 111 8.76 -10.38 5.67
CA LEU A 111 9.42 -11.68 5.67
C LEU A 111 9.64 -12.27 7.08
N PRO A 112 10.23 -11.55 8.06
CA PRO A 112 10.42 -12.07 9.41
C PRO A 112 9.13 -12.22 10.21
N MET A 113 8.03 -11.57 9.78
CA MET A 113 6.75 -11.58 10.47
C MET A 113 5.79 -12.66 9.97
N LEU A 114 6.18 -13.44 8.93
CA LEU A 114 5.32 -14.45 8.33
C LEU A 114 4.83 -15.47 9.36
N LYS A 115 3.56 -15.83 9.20
CA LYS A 115 2.89 -16.89 9.97
C LYS A 115 2.18 -17.84 9.00
N PRO A 116 1.91 -19.09 9.39
CA PRO A 116 1.13 -20.00 8.56
C PRO A 116 -0.17 -19.35 8.08
N GLY A 117 -0.43 -19.41 6.78
CA GLY A 117 -1.61 -18.83 6.14
C GLY A 117 -1.56 -17.30 5.90
N LYS A 118 -0.51 -16.59 6.35
CA LYS A 118 -0.35 -15.15 6.12
C LYS A 118 0.77 -14.87 5.13
N SER A 119 0.52 -13.93 4.22
CA SER A 119 1.50 -13.46 3.23
C SER A 119 1.16 -12.02 2.82
N VAL A 120 1.85 -11.52 1.81
CA VAL A 120 1.51 -10.29 1.10
C VAL A 120 1.62 -10.52 -0.40
N SER A 121 0.85 -9.78 -1.19
CA SER A 121 1.03 -9.65 -2.62
C SER A 121 1.60 -8.27 -2.92
N ILE A 122 2.52 -8.15 -3.87
CA ILE A 122 3.22 -6.92 -4.17
C ILE A 122 2.93 -6.51 -5.61
N VAL A 123 2.46 -5.28 -5.77
CA VAL A 123 2.22 -4.62 -7.05
C VAL A 123 3.07 -3.35 -7.11
N THR A 124 3.82 -3.18 -8.19
CA THR A 124 4.46 -1.91 -8.54
C THR A 124 3.80 -1.40 -9.81
N LEU A 125 3.28 -0.19 -9.78
CA LEU A 125 2.58 0.39 -10.91
C LEU A 125 3.55 0.71 -12.06
N PRO A 126 3.11 0.64 -13.32
CA PRO A 126 3.98 0.92 -14.45
C PRO A 126 4.19 2.41 -14.67
N GLY A 127 5.31 2.78 -15.30
CA GLY A 127 5.51 4.09 -15.92
C GLY A 127 5.58 5.29 -14.99
N GLY A 128 5.89 5.08 -13.71
CA GLY A 128 5.95 6.17 -12.73
C GLY A 128 4.58 6.66 -12.27
N LEU A 129 3.51 5.94 -12.59
CA LEU A 129 2.14 6.30 -12.21
C LEU A 129 1.88 5.98 -10.74
N ASP A 130 1.04 6.79 -10.11
CA ASP A 130 0.34 6.47 -8.87
C ASP A 130 -1.05 5.86 -9.15
N PRO A 131 -1.76 5.33 -8.15
CA PRO A 131 -3.10 4.74 -8.33
C PRO A 131 -4.12 5.70 -8.94
N ASP A 132 -4.11 6.99 -8.53
CA ASP A 132 -5.01 8.01 -9.05
C ASP A 132 -4.78 8.27 -10.54
N ASP A 133 -3.51 8.45 -10.92
CA ASP A 133 -3.12 8.67 -12.32
C ASP A 133 -3.42 7.45 -13.20
N LEU A 134 -3.13 6.24 -12.73
CA LEU A 134 -3.41 5.02 -13.47
C LEU A 134 -4.91 4.82 -13.70
N ILE A 135 -5.73 5.01 -12.66
CA ILE A 135 -7.19 4.88 -12.79
C ILE A 135 -7.75 5.93 -13.76
N LYS A 136 -7.26 7.17 -13.73
CA LYS A 136 -7.68 8.24 -14.64
C LYS A 136 -7.29 7.97 -16.09
N GLN A 137 -6.08 7.46 -16.32
CA GLN A 137 -5.53 7.28 -17.67
C GLN A 137 -5.99 5.98 -18.33
N GLN A 138 -6.07 4.89 -17.55
CA GLN A 138 -6.28 3.54 -18.06
C GLN A 138 -7.59 2.89 -17.57
N GLY A 139 -8.26 3.53 -16.62
CA GLY A 139 -9.54 3.10 -16.09
C GLY A 139 -9.44 2.04 -14.98
N ARG A 140 -10.61 1.78 -14.36
CA ARG A 140 -10.77 0.84 -13.25
C ARG A 140 -10.28 -0.58 -13.60
N GLN A 141 -10.53 -1.04 -14.83
CA GLN A 141 -10.23 -2.41 -15.22
C GLN A 141 -8.72 -2.69 -15.23
N ALA A 142 -7.92 -1.75 -15.75
CA ALA A 142 -6.47 -1.87 -15.77
C ALA A 142 -5.89 -1.96 -14.34
N PHE A 143 -6.41 -1.14 -13.41
CA PHE A 143 -6.01 -1.22 -12.01
C PHE A 143 -6.42 -2.57 -11.38
N ALA A 144 -7.63 -3.07 -11.66
CA ALA A 144 -8.09 -4.36 -11.16
C ALA A 144 -7.19 -5.53 -11.63
N GLU A 145 -6.76 -5.52 -12.89
CA GLU A 145 -5.87 -6.53 -13.47
C GLU A 145 -4.48 -6.51 -12.81
N LEU A 146 -3.93 -5.32 -12.55
CA LEU A 146 -2.66 -5.18 -11.84
C LEU A 146 -2.76 -5.68 -10.41
N ILE A 147 -3.83 -5.34 -9.68
CA ILE A 147 -4.06 -5.82 -8.31
C ILE A 147 -4.20 -7.35 -8.27
N ALA A 148 -4.94 -7.93 -9.22
CA ALA A 148 -5.10 -9.39 -9.31
C ALA A 148 -3.81 -10.11 -9.73
N GLY A 149 -2.96 -9.47 -10.52
CA GLY A 149 -1.68 -10.00 -10.99
C GLY A 149 -0.50 -9.73 -10.06
N GLY A 150 -0.74 -9.31 -8.82
CA GLY A 150 0.31 -9.01 -7.86
C GLY A 150 1.28 -10.16 -7.64
N ARG A 151 2.57 -9.83 -7.49
CA ARG A 151 3.66 -10.78 -7.26
C ARG A 151 3.58 -11.34 -5.84
N SER A 152 3.77 -12.64 -5.67
CA SER A 152 3.86 -13.23 -4.33
C SER A 152 5.09 -12.72 -3.57
N LEU A 153 5.06 -12.78 -2.23
CA LEU A 153 6.23 -12.42 -1.42
C LEU A 153 7.46 -13.27 -1.78
N ALA A 154 7.27 -14.55 -2.06
CA ALA A 154 8.37 -15.45 -2.45
C ALA A 154 9.00 -15.02 -3.78
N ASP A 155 8.19 -14.68 -4.78
CA ASP A 155 8.69 -14.18 -6.07
C ASP A 155 9.36 -12.81 -5.95
N ALA A 156 8.88 -11.97 -5.03
CA ALA A 156 9.50 -10.68 -4.77
C ALA A 156 10.88 -10.84 -4.12
N VAL A 157 11.01 -11.68 -3.09
CA VAL A 157 12.29 -12.03 -2.45
C VAL A 157 13.25 -12.62 -3.49
N TRP A 158 12.79 -13.59 -4.27
CA TRP A 158 13.61 -14.20 -5.32
C TRP A 158 14.14 -13.16 -6.31
N ALA A 159 13.29 -12.26 -6.77
CA ALA A 159 13.68 -11.21 -7.70
C ALA A 159 14.71 -10.23 -7.09
N MET A 160 14.57 -9.90 -5.80
CA MET A 160 15.53 -9.03 -5.09
C MET A 160 16.89 -9.71 -4.94
N GLU A 161 16.92 -10.96 -4.48
CA GLU A 161 18.16 -11.72 -4.26
C GLU A 161 18.91 -12.03 -5.58
N THR A 162 18.19 -12.16 -6.68
CA THR A 162 18.79 -12.48 -7.99
C THR A 162 19.07 -11.27 -8.86
N ALA A 163 18.67 -10.06 -8.45
CA ALA A 163 18.91 -8.82 -9.21
C ALA A 163 20.41 -8.52 -9.45
N GLY A 164 21.29 -8.99 -8.56
CA GLY A 164 22.75 -8.88 -8.67
C GLY A 164 23.48 -10.05 -9.38
N GLY A 165 22.72 -10.99 -9.91
CA GLY A 165 23.22 -12.28 -10.41
C GLY A 165 23.14 -13.37 -9.34
N ILE A 166 22.91 -14.62 -9.78
CA ILE A 166 22.91 -15.78 -8.85
C ILE A 166 24.37 -16.03 -8.44
N PRO A 167 24.70 -16.08 -7.13
CA PRO A 167 26.02 -16.49 -6.69
C PRO A 167 26.29 -17.92 -7.18
N GLU A 168 27.47 -18.15 -7.78
CA GLU A 168 27.93 -19.50 -8.17
C GLU A 168 28.11 -20.40 -6.96
#